data_84ee1616a4f461c7ef05cacf932fa61f
#
_entry.id   84ee1616a4f461c7ef05cacf932fa61f
#
_cell.length_a   1.000
_cell.length_b   1.000
_cell.length_c   1.000
_cell.angle_alpha   90.00
_cell.angle_beta   90.00
_cell.angle_gamma   90.00
#
_symmetry.space_group_name_H-M   'P 1'
#
loop_
_entity.id
_entity.type
_entity.pdbx_description
1 polymer ?
#
loop_
_entity_poly.entity_id
_entity_poly.type
_entity_poly.pdbx_seq_one_letter_code
_entity_poly.pdbx_strand_id
1 'polypeptide(L)'
;KKHGCRVIGVARSEPKMLKFIEELGPVYAEQFSYKLFDVSKNENWIEFAEELKENDIKVDVLVNNAGILPKFKRFDRYDMDEIQKAIDINFYSCVYSIKALLPMLMESDAPGIINIDSSAALMSLAGTSMYSASKAALKSFTESLREEFRGKIYVGLVCPGFTKTDIFRDQKNDGGKGQKVIDMISTDCDLMVKMIMFGIEHKQALQIHGIDAHAMNLFGKLLPVNGSRLFSAVMKAADIDLFSEVFKD
;
A
#
# COMPACT_ATOMS: atom_id res chain seq x y z
N LYS A 1 -16.02 1.10 10.75
CA LYS A 1 -17.36 1.54 11.22
C LYS A 1 -18.23 0.38 11.70
N LYS A 2 -18.20 -0.80 11.08
CA LYS A 2 -19.13 -1.92 11.36
C LYS A 2 -18.62 -2.94 12.38
N HIS A 3 -17.35 -2.89 12.79
CA HIS A 3 -16.69 -3.98 13.50
C HIS A 3 -16.32 -3.65 14.95
N GLY A 4 -16.72 -2.48 15.47
CA GLY A 4 -16.48 -2.08 16.87
C GLY A 4 -15.00 -1.86 17.24
N CYS A 5 -14.11 -1.72 16.24
CA CYS A 5 -12.69 -1.51 16.47
C CYS A 5 -12.38 -0.07 16.86
N ARG A 6 -11.48 0.14 17.82
CA ARG A 6 -10.79 1.42 18.01
C ARG A 6 -9.64 1.49 17.02
N VAL A 7 -9.45 2.65 16.39
CA VAL A 7 -8.44 2.85 15.35
C VAL A 7 -7.54 4.01 15.71
N ILE A 8 -6.24 3.80 15.63
CA ILE A 8 -5.23 4.86 15.73
C ILE A 8 -4.62 5.07 14.34
N GLY A 9 -4.92 6.21 13.72
CA GLY A 9 -4.36 6.59 12.44
C GLY A 9 -3.00 7.27 12.59
N VAL A 10 -2.04 6.89 11.76
CA VAL A 10 -0.73 7.55 11.71
C VAL A 10 -0.60 8.30 10.39
N ALA A 11 -0.29 9.59 10.44
CA ALA A 11 -0.08 10.44 9.26
C ALA A 11 0.87 11.61 9.56
N ARG A 12 1.26 12.34 8.50
CA ARG A 12 2.08 13.55 8.63
C ARG A 12 1.27 14.84 8.64
N SER A 13 0.04 14.81 8.14
CA SER A 13 -0.75 16.01 7.88
C SER A 13 -1.94 16.07 8.82
N GLU A 14 -1.87 16.94 9.81
CA GLU A 14 -2.97 17.21 10.74
C GLU A 14 -4.23 17.72 10.03
N PRO A 15 -4.17 18.68 9.08
CA PRO A 15 -5.37 19.14 8.41
C PRO A 15 -6.14 18.03 7.68
N LYS A 16 -5.43 17.04 7.12
CA LYS A 16 -6.09 15.88 6.49
C LYS A 16 -6.74 14.96 7.51
N MET A 17 -6.12 14.79 8.69
CA MET A 17 -6.69 13.98 9.75
C MET A 17 -7.93 14.62 10.35
N LEU A 18 -7.91 15.93 10.59
CA LEU A 18 -9.07 16.68 11.09
C LEU A 18 -10.26 16.61 10.09
N LYS A 19 -9.98 16.81 8.81
CA LYS A 19 -10.99 16.64 7.76
C LYS A 19 -11.56 15.21 7.73
N PHE A 20 -10.73 14.20 7.88
CA PHE A 20 -11.18 12.81 7.94
C PHE A 20 -12.07 12.54 9.17
N ILE A 21 -11.73 13.10 10.33
CA ILE A 21 -12.56 12.99 11.54
C ILE A 21 -13.93 13.64 11.33
N GLU A 22 -13.95 14.81 10.69
CA GLU A 22 -15.21 15.48 10.34
C GLU A 22 -16.07 14.62 9.40
N GLU A 23 -15.49 14.01 8.39
CA GLU A 23 -16.16 13.09 7.46
C GLU A 23 -16.63 11.79 8.12
N LEU A 24 -15.98 11.32 9.20
CA LEU A 24 -16.42 10.16 9.98
C LEU A 24 -17.74 10.42 10.70
N GLY A 25 -17.98 11.66 11.11
CA GLY A 25 -19.11 12.05 11.93
C GLY A 25 -18.98 11.63 13.41
N PRO A 26 -19.80 12.19 14.30
CA PRO A 26 -19.61 12.12 15.75
C PRO A 26 -19.58 10.69 16.31
N VAL A 27 -20.43 9.80 15.80
CA VAL A 27 -20.55 8.41 16.30
C VAL A 27 -19.27 7.59 16.11
N TYR A 28 -18.50 7.86 15.04
CA TYR A 28 -17.28 7.11 14.74
C TYR A 28 -16.01 7.87 15.11
N ALA A 29 -16.09 9.18 15.30
CA ALA A 29 -14.98 10.00 15.76
C ALA A 29 -14.49 9.56 17.15
N GLU A 30 -15.38 9.12 18.04
CA GLU A 30 -15.03 8.60 19.37
C GLU A 30 -14.20 7.32 19.33
N GLN A 31 -14.27 6.54 18.25
CA GLN A 31 -13.50 5.29 18.06
C GLN A 31 -12.17 5.52 17.30
N PHE A 32 -11.91 6.77 16.92
CA PHE A 32 -10.72 7.12 16.12
C PHE A 32 -9.85 8.13 16.85
N SER A 33 -8.57 7.82 16.94
CA SER A 33 -7.53 8.75 17.36
C SER A 33 -6.41 8.79 16.33
N TYR A 34 -5.49 9.74 16.44
CA TYR A 34 -4.38 9.82 15.49
C TYR A 34 -3.08 10.26 16.16
N LYS A 35 -1.96 9.90 15.50
CA LYS A 35 -0.62 10.40 15.76
C LYS A 35 -0.03 11.02 14.51
N LEU A 36 0.74 12.08 14.70
CA LEU A 36 1.40 12.81 13.63
C LEU A 36 2.89 12.55 13.67
N PHE A 37 3.37 11.70 12.76
CA PHE A 37 4.80 11.50 12.55
C PHE A 37 5.12 10.97 11.15
N ASP A 38 6.40 11.03 10.78
CA ASP A 38 6.90 10.45 9.53
C ASP A 38 7.18 8.96 9.73
N VAL A 39 6.41 8.12 9.05
CA VAL A 39 6.50 6.65 9.10
C VAL A 39 7.82 6.10 8.56
N SER A 40 8.58 6.89 7.80
CA SER A 40 9.89 6.51 7.28
C SER A 40 11.03 6.62 8.30
N LYS A 41 10.73 7.05 9.52
CA LYS A 41 11.69 7.20 10.60
C LYS A 41 11.48 6.14 11.68
N ASN A 42 12.47 5.30 11.88
CA ASN A 42 12.41 4.20 12.86
C ASN A 42 12.19 4.72 14.30
N GLU A 43 12.83 5.83 14.63
CA GLU A 43 12.76 6.46 15.95
C GLU A 43 11.31 6.78 16.34
N ASN A 44 10.53 7.30 15.41
CA ASN A 44 9.13 7.66 15.62
C ASN A 44 8.26 6.43 15.97
N TRP A 45 8.56 5.27 15.37
CA TRP A 45 7.86 4.03 15.69
C TRP A 45 8.22 3.48 17.06
N ILE A 46 9.49 3.65 17.49
CA ILE A 46 9.95 3.26 18.82
C ILE A 46 9.23 4.11 19.88
N GLU A 47 9.28 5.43 19.73
CA GLU A 47 8.59 6.37 20.62
C GLU A 47 7.09 6.11 20.69
N PHE A 48 6.46 5.83 19.55
CA PHE A 48 5.04 5.52 19.50
C PHE A 48 4.69 4.20 20.20
N ALA A 49 5.52 3.16 20.06
CA ALA A 49 5.31 1.90 20.77
C ALA A 49 5.48 2.05 22.29
N GLU A 50 6.45 2.84 22.74
CA GLU A 50 6.64 3.17 24.17
C GLU A 50 5.41 3.92 24.71
N GLU A 51 4.91 4.94 23.99
CA GLU A 51 3.72 5.67 24.39
C GLU A 51 2.48 4.77 24.50
N LEU A 52 2.27 3.86 23.55
CA LEU A 52 1.16 2.91 23.62
C LEU A 52 1.25 2.03 24.87
N LYS A 53 2.45 1.58 25.19
CA LYS A 53 2.73 0.74 26.37
C LYS A 53 2.50 1.51 27.67
N GLU A 54 2.99 2.74 27.77
CA GLU A 54 2.81 3.61 28.95
C GLU A 54 1.33 3.91 29.24
N ASN A 55 0.51 3.98 28.19
CA ASN A 55 -0.92 4.22 28.30
C ASN A 55 -1.78 2.94 28.36
N ASP A 56 -1.16 1.76 28.52
CA ASP A 56 -1.82 0.45 28.53
C ASP A 56 -2.73 0.21 27.32
N ILE A 57 -2.31 0.70 26.14
CA ILE A 57 -3.04 0.54 24.88
C ILE A 57 -2.56 -0.74 24.20
N LYS A 58 -3.45 -1.71 24.02
CA LYS A 58 -3.19 -2.95 23.29
C LYS A 58 -3.34 -2.74 21.79
N VAL A 59 -2.50 -3.43 21.01
CA VAL A 59 -2.55 -3.45 19.55
C VAL A 59 -2.85 -4.87 19.09
N ASP A 60 -4.04 -5.07 18.50
CA ASP A 60 -4.44 -6.36 17.95
C ASP A 60 -4.07 -6.49 16.47
N VAL A 61 -4.21 -5.41 15.72
CA VAL A 61 -4.03 -5.43 14.26
C VAL A 61 -3.22 -4.22 13.80
N LEU A 62 -2.15 -4.48 13.05
CA LEU A 62 -1.35 -3.48 12.36
C LEU A 62 -1.68 -3.51 10.87
N VAL A 63 -2.11 -2.37 10.31
CA VAL A 63 -2.33 -2.20 8.87
C VAL A 63 -1.30 -1.23 8.31
N ASN A 64 -0.33 -1.73 7.56
CA ASN A 64 0.66 -0.94 6.85
C ASN A 64 0.09 -0.52 5.49
N ASN A 65 -0.46 0.70 5.45
CA ASN A 65 -1.09 1.28 4.26
C ASN A 65 -0.33 2.48 3.69
N ALA A 66 0.58 3.07 4.45
CA ALA A 66 1.36 4.21 3.97
C ALA A 66 2.17 3.85 2.72
N GLY A 67 2.11 4.71 1.71
CA GLY A 67 2.83 4.48 0.47
C GLY A 67 2.83 5.71 -0.44
N ILE A 68 3.80 5.77 -1.32
CA ILE A 68 3.91 6.76 -2.39
C ILE A 68 4.14 6.08 -3.73
N LEU A 69 3.67 6.71 -4.78
CA LEU A 69 3.91 6.33 -6.16
C LEU A 69 4.72 7.45 -6.83
N PRO A 70 6.03 7.29 -7.02
CA PRO A 70 6.84 8.24 -7.78
C PRO A 70 6.30 8.43 -9.20
N LYS A 71 6.62 9.55 -9.83
CA LYS A 71 6.24 9.78 -11.23
C LYS A 71 6.76 8.66 -12.13
N PHE A 72 5.93 8.27 -13.11
CA PHE A 72 6.31 7.30 -14.12
C PHE A 72 7.35 7.91 -15.06
N LYS A 73 8.58 7.42 -14.97
CA LYS A 73 9.69 7.87 -15.81
C LYS A 73 10.77 6.78 -15.95
N ARG A 74 11.65 6.93 -16.91
CA ARG A 74 12.79 6.01 -17.05
C ARG A 74 13.72 6.10 -15.84
N PHE A 75 14.39 5.00 -15.53
CA PHE A 75 15.26 4.90 -14.35
C PHE A 75 16.39 5.96 -14.35
N ASP A 76 16.96 6.28 -15.50
CA ASP A 76 18.00 7.28 -15.66
C ASP A 76 17.57 8.73 -15.33
N ARG A 77 16.27 8.95 -15.12
CA ARG A 77 15.67 10.24 -14.76
C ARG A 77 15.27 10.34 -13.28
N TYR A 78 15.45 9.27 -12.51
CA TYR A 78 15.25 9.34 -11.06
C TYR A 78 16.47 9.95 -10.38
N ASP A 79 16.27 10.87 -9.47
CA ASP A 79 17.31 11.26 -8.54
C ASP A 79 17.36 10.30 -7.32
N MET A 80 18.49 10.34 -6.60
CA MET A 80 18.71 9.42 -5.47
C MET A 80 17.74 9.66 -4.31
N ASP A 81 17.29 10.90 -4.11
CA ASP A 81 16.34 11.24 -3.04
C ASP A 81 14.96 10.64 -3.32
N GLU A 82 14.51 10.65 -4.57
CA GLU A 82 13.26 10.01 -4.98
C GLU A 82 13.33 8.49 -4.78
N ILE A 83 14.47 7.88 -5.15
CA ILE A 83 14.74 6.45 -4.98
C ILE A 83 14.67 6.09 -3.50
N GLN A 84 15.45 6.80 -2.67
CA GLN A 84 15.51 6.54 -1.23
C GLN A 84 14.14 6.71 -0.59
N LYS A 85 13.44 7.80 -0.90
CA LYS A 85 12.11 8.08 -0.37
C LYS A 85 11.08 6.99 -0.71
N ALA A 86 11.14 6.43 -1.93
CA ALA A 86 10.25 5.35 -2.33
C ALA A 86 10.48 4.08 -1.49
N ILE A 87 11.73 3.71 -1.27
CA ILE A 87 12.11 2.55 -0.44
C ILE A 87 11.75 2.79 1.04
N ASP A 88 12.09 3.95 1.57
CA ASP A 88 11.86 4.28 2.98
C ASP A 88 10.36 4.25 3.34
N ILE A 89 9.52 4.83 2.47
CA ILE A 89 8.09 4.92 2.75
C ILE A 89 7.36 3.61 2.40
N ASN A 90 7.67 2.97 1.25
CA ASN A 90 6.88 1.81 0.81
C ASN A 90 7.33 0.49 1.44
N PHE A 91 8.57 0.41 1.92
CA PHE A 91 9.13 -0.82 2.47
C PHE A 91 9.62 -0.66 3.92
N TYR A 92 10.59 0.24 4.18
CA TYR A 92 11.15 0.35 5.53
C TYR A 92 10.13 0.80 6.56
N SER A 93 9.16 1.64 6.23
CA SER A 93 8.09 2.01 7.16
C SER A 93 7.33 0.79 7.69
N CYS A 94 7.09 -0.21 6.83
CA CYS A 94 6.45 -1.47 7.22
C CYS A 94 7.36 -2.31 8.12
N VAL A 95 8.66 -2.34 7.83
CA VAL A 95 9.65 -3.04 8.67
C VAL A 95 9.72 -2.41 10.06
N TYR A 96 9.78 -1.08 10.13
CA TYR A 96 9.87 -0.35 11.40
C TYR A 96 8.62 -0.52 12.26
N SER A 97 7.45 -0.33 11.67
CA SER A 97 6.16 -0.49 12.37
C SER A 97 6.00 -1.91 12.92
N ILE A 98 6.31 -2.92 12.11
CA ILE A 98 6.22 -4.33 12.54
C ILE A 98 7.23 -4.58 13.66
N LYS A 99 8.49 -4.15 13.51
CA LYS A 99 9.52 -4.36 14.51
C LYS A 99 9.18 -3.73 15.86
N ALA A 100 8.64 -2.51 15.85
CA ALA A 100 8.28 -1.78 17.07
C ALA A 100 7.04 -2.37 17.76
N LEU A 101 6.01 -2.76 16.99
CA LEU A 101 4.73 -3.21 17.54
C LEU A 101 4.61 -4.74 17.70
N LEU A 102 5.58 -5.52 17.21
CA LEU A 102 5.56 -6.98 17.28
C LEU A 102 5.40 -7.52 18.72
N PRO A 103 6.08 -6.99 19.75
CA PRO A 103 5.87 -7.46 21.11
C PRO A 103 4.41 -7.34 21.57
N MET A 104 3.75 -6.23 21.26
CA MET A 104 2.35 -5.98 21.61
C MET A 104 1.39 -6.89 20.82
N LEU A 105 1.67 -7.10 19.52
CA LEU A 105 0.90 -8.03 18.69
C LEU A 105 0.99 -9.46 19.20
N MET A 106 2.14 -9.88 19.73
CA MET A 106 2.32 -11.21 20.30
C MET A 106 1.54 -11.44 21.61
N GLU A 107 1.12 -10.37 22.28
CA GLU A 107 0.28 -10.42 23.49
C GLU A 107 -1.21 -10.38 23.18
N SER A 108 -1.61 -10.17 21.93
CA SER A 108 -3.01 -10.11 21.51
C SER A 108 -3.62 -11.51 21.35
N ASP A 109 -4.91 -11.62 21.66
CA ASP A 109 -5.68 -12.84 21.43
C ASP A 109 -6.02 -13.10 19.94
N ALA A 110 -5.97 -12.02 19.12
CA ALA A 110 -6.31 -12.09 17.69
C ALA A 110 -5.34 -11.26 16.83
N PRO A 111 -4.02 -11.54 16.90
CA PRO A 111 -3.03 -10.67 16.26
C PRO A 111 -3.06 -10.75 14.74
N GLY A 112 -2.92 -9.59 14.12
CA GLY A 112 -2.88 -9.46 12.67
C GLY A 112 -1.90 -8.41 12.17
N ILE A 113 -1.18 -8.73 11.09
CA ILE A 113 -0.36 -7.81 10.31
C ILE A 113 -0.87 -7.83 8.88
N ILE A 114 -1.31 -6.68 8.37
CA ILE A 114 -1.81 -6.54 7.01
C ILE A 114 -0.93 -5.53 6.27
N ASN A 115 -0.25 -5.97 5.24
CA ASN A 115 0.55 -5.12 4.38
C ASN A 115 -0.20 -4.80 3.08
N ILE A 116 -0.50 -3.51 2.85
CA ILE A 116 -1.10 -3.05 1.60
C ILE A 116 0.01 -2.82 0.60
N ASP A 117 0.07 -3.73 -0.35
CA ASP A 117 1.06 -3.78 -1.40
C ASP A 117 0.53 -3.16 -2.71
N SER A 118 0.73 -3.80 -3.83
CA SER A 118 0.27 -3.39 -5.15
C SER A 118 0.32 -4.55 -6.15
N SER A 119 -0.48 -4.48 -7.21
CA SER A 119 -0.30 -5.32 -8.39
C SER A 119 1.09 -5.17 -9.03
N ALA A 120 1.78 -4.05 -8.82
CA ALA A 120 3.16 -3.82 -9.25
C ALA A 120 4.19 -4.75 -8.58
N ALA A 121 3.84 -5.40 -7.46
CA ALA A 121 4.64 -6.48 -6.86
C ALA A 121 4.47 -7.83 -7.58
N LEU A 122 3.40 -7.99 -8.33
CA LEU A 122 3.06 -9.22 -9.07
C LEU A 122 3.63 -9.22 -10.49
N MET A 123 3.68 -8.03 -11.12
CA MET A 123 4.32 -7.80 -12.41
C MET A 123 4.81 -6.36 -12.48
N SER A 124 6.10 -6.17 -12.69
CA SER A 124 6.69 -4.83 -12.82
C SER A 124 6.32 -4.16 -14.14
N LEU A 125 6.14 -2.83 -14.09
CA LEU A 125 5.83 -2.01 -15.25
C LEU A 125 7.00 -1.11 -15.62
N ALA A 126 7.18 -0.84 -16.92
CA ALA A 126 8.13 0.17 -17.36
C ALA A 126 7.78 1.54 -16.74
N GLY A 127 8.78 2.30 -16.32
CA GLY A 127 8.59 3.60 -15.66
C GLY A 127 8.26 3.56 -14.17
N THR A 128 8.09 2.37 -13.58
CA THR A 128 7.79 2.21 -12.15
C THR A 128 8.88 1.43 -11.41
N SER A 129 10.11 1.42 -11.92
CA SER A 129 11.19 0.55 -11.42
C SER A 129 11.35 0.58 -9.89
N MET A 130 11.44 1.76 -9.29
CA MET A 130 11.62 1.89 -7.84
C MET A 130 10.36 1.60 -7.05
N TYR A 131 9.19 1.96 -7.57
CA TYR A 131 7.92 1.57 -6.97
C TYR A 131 7.76 0.05 -6.98
N SER A 132 7.90 -0.58 -8.14
CA SER A 132 7.78 -2.03 -8.28
C SER A 132 8.81 -2.77 -7.42
N ALA A 133 10.06 -2.28 -7.35
CA ALA A 133 11.09 -2.85 -6.48
C ALA A 133 10.70 -2.77 -4.99
N SER A 134 10.21 -1.61 -4.52
CA SER A 134 9.78 -1.43 -3.13
C SER A 134 8.61 -2.36 -2.77
N LYS A 135 7.65 -2.52 -3.69
CA LYS A 135 6.49 -3.39 -3.50
C LYS A 135 6.87 -4.87 -3.62
N ALA A 136 7.76 -5.26 -4.53
CA ALA A 136 8.28 -6.63 -4.59
C ALA A 136 9.06 -7.01 -3.31
N ALA A 137 9.81 -6.08 -2.73
CA ALA A 137 10.48 -6.25 -1.45
C ALA A 137 9.45 -6.48 -0.32
N LEU A 138 8.39 -5.67 -0.26
CA LEU A 138 7.32 -5.81 0.73
C LEU A 138 6.59 -7.15 0.59
N LYS A 139 6.31 -7.58 -0.65
CA LYS A 139 5.72 -8.90 -0.92
C LYS A 139 6.59 -10.02 -0.36
N SER A 140 7.86 -10.07 -0.74
CA SER A 140 8.79 -11.12 -0.31
C SER A 140 8.96 -11.13 1.21
N PHE A 141 9.10 -9.96 1.83
CA PHE A 141 9.16 -9.81 3.28
C PHE A 141 7.89 -10.34 3.97
N THR A 142 6.71 -9.98 3.45
CA THR A 142 5.43 -10.42 4.02
C THR A 142 5.25 -11.94 3.93
N GLU A 143 5.68 -12.55 2.81
CA GLU A 143 5.63 -14.00 2.62
C GLU A 143 6.53 -14.72 3.61
N SER A 144 7.76 -14.24 3.84
CA SER A 144 8.68 -14.80 4.84
C SER A 144 8.11 -14.64 6.26
N LEU A 145 7.64 -13.44 6.60
CA LEU A 145 7.06 -13.14 7.91
C LEU A 145 5.86 -14.04 8.23
N ARG A 146 5.03 -14.35 7.24
CA ARG A 146 3.89 -15.26 7.38
C ARG A 146 4.33 -16.66 7.81
N GLU A 147 5.42 -17.16 7.24
CA GLU A 147 5.94 -18.49 7.61
C GLU A 147 6.59 -18.48 9.00
N GLU A 148 7.33 -17.41 9.34
CA GLU A 148 7.97 -17.24 10.65
C GLU A 148 6.96 -17.21 11.80
N PHE A 149 5.80 -16.58 11.56
CA PHE A 149 4.73 -16.42 12.56
C PHE A 149 3.51 -17.32 12.30
N ARG A 150 3.66 -18.37 11.50
CA ARG A 150 2.58 -19.32 11.20
C ARG A 150 1.92 -19.86 12.48
N GLY A 151 0.60 -19.74 12.55
CA GLY A 151 -0.20 -20.18 13.71
C GLY A 151 -0.15 -19.26 14.92
N LYS A 152 0.63 -18.17 14.88
CA LYS A 152 0.72 -17.17 15.96
C LYS A 152 0.10 -15.84 15.57
N ILE A 153 0.45 -15.31 14.39
CA ILE A 153 -0.04 -14.02 13.89
C ILE A 153 -0.64 -14.25 12.50
N TYR A 154 -1.81 -13.67 12.22
CA TYR A 154 -2.31 -13.58 10.86
C TYR A 154 -1.48 -12.56 10.08
N VAL A 155 -0.84 -12.98 8.99
CA VAL A 155 -0.06 -12.08 8.12
C VAL A 155 -0.68 -12.09 6.73
N GLY A 156 -1.37 -11.00 6.39
CA GLY A 156 -2.05 -10.77 5.13
C GLY A 156 -1.27 -9.85 4.19
N LEU A 157 -1.21 -10.21 2.91
CA LEU A 157 -0.71 -9.39 1.83
C LEU A 157 -1.87 -9.00 0.93
N VAL A 158 -2.04 -7.71 0.69
CA VAL A 158 -3.09 -7.17 -0.18
C VAL A 158 -2.44 -6.52 -1.40
N CYS A 159 -2.75 -6.99 -2.59
CA CYS A 159 -2.25 -6.48 -3.86
C CYS A 159 -3.41 -5.86 -4.67
N PRO A 160 -3.79 -4.60 -4.37
CA PRO A 160 -4.80 -3.90 -5.16
C PRO A 160 -4.23 -3.52 -6.53
N GLY A 161 -5.12 -3.47 -7.52
CA GLY A 161 -4.87 -2.82 -8.79
C GLY A 161 -5.11 -1.31 -8.74
N PHE A 162 -5.33 -0.72 -9.91
CA PHE A 162 -5.67 0.70 -9.98
C PHE A 162 -6.91 1.00 -9.15
N THR A 163 -6.79 1.96 -8.24
CA THR A 163 -7.86 2.34 -7.32
C THR A 163 -8.01 3.86 -7.35
N LYS A 164 -9.25 4.36 -7.37
CA LYS A 164 -9.56 5.80 -7.41
C LYS A 164 -9.18 6.46 -6.09
N THR A 165 -7.88 6.78 -5.94
CA THR A 165 -7.30 7.43 -4.76
C THR A 165 -6.34 8.55 -5.17
N ASP A 166 -5.92 9.33 -4.18
CA ASP A 166 -4.95 10.41 -4.36
C ASP A 166 -3.51 9.96 -4.71
N ILE A 167 -3.24 8.65 -4.78
CA ILE A 167 -1.89 8.12 -5.05
C ILE A 167 -1.37 8.54 -6.43
N PHE A 168 -2.28 8.82 -7.37
CA PHE A 168 -1.96 9.28 -8.72
C PHE A 168 -1.93 10.82 -8.86
N ARG A 169 -2.08 11.57 -7.76
CA ARG A 169 -2.17 13.05 -7.78
C ARG A 169 -0.97 13.71 -8.48
N ASP A 170 0.23 13.20 -8.24
CA ASP A 170 1.47 13.76 -8.76
C ASP A 170 1.81 13.27 -10.18
N GLN A 171 0.98 12.41 -10.75
CA GLN A 171 1.07 12.00 -12.15
C GLN A 171 0.45 13.11 -13.02
N LYS A 172 1.09 13.40 -14.17
CA LYS A 172 0.48 14.33 -15.13
C LYS A 172 -0.79 13.71 -15.70
N ASN A 173 -1.92 14.24 -15.30
CA ASN A 173 -3.24 13.87 -15.79
C ASN A 173 -3.88 15.08 -16.44
N ASP A 174 -3.68 15.22 -17.75
CA ASP A 174 -4.26 16.29 -18.56
C ASP A 174 -5.60 15.89 -19.21
N GLY A 175 -6.25 14.84 -18.71
CA GLY A 175 -7.57 14.40 -19.19
C GLY A 175 -7.54 13.68 -20.53
N GLY A 176 -6.36 13.23 -20.98
CA GLY A 176 -6.14 12.52 -22.22
C GLY A 176 -6.81 11.13 -22.30
N LYS A 177 -6.61 10.45 -23.42
CA LYS A 177 -7.18 9.09 -23.64
C LYS A 177 -6.73 8.09 -22.57
N GLY A 178 -5.49 8.23 -22.08
CA GLY A 178 -4.93 7.37 -21.07
C GLY A 178 -5.64 7.46 -19.72
N GLN A 179 -6.01 8.67 -19.30
CA GLN A 179 -6.78 8.86 -18.07
C GLN A 179 -8.11 8.12 -18.11
N LYS A 180 -8.83 8.20 -19.22
CA LYS A 180 -10.12 7.50 -19.39
C LYS A 180 -9.98 5.97 -19.28
N VAL A 181 -8.88 5.42 -19.79
CA VAL A 181 -8.60 3.97 -19.66
C VAL A 181 -8.32 3.61 -18.21
N ILE A 182 -7.49 4.39 -17.50
CA ILE A 182 -7.20 4.16 -16.08
C ILE A 182 -8.48 4.29 -15.25
N ASP A 183 -9.29 5.31 -15.49
CA ASP A 183 -10.56 5.51 -14.76
C ASP A 183 -11.54 4.34 -14.99
N MET A 184 -11.55 3.77 -16.20
CA MET A 184 -12.40 2.64 -16.55
C MET A 184 -11.98 1.34 -15.86
N ILE A 185 -10.67 1.10 -15.70
CA ILE A 185 -10.15 -0.12 -15.04
C ILE A 185 -9.98 0.07 -13.52
N SER A 186 -10.01 1.30 -13.03
CA SER A 186 -9.84 1.59 -11.61
C SER A 186 -11.06 1.18 -10.80
N THR A 187 -10.80 0.48 -9.72
CA THR A 187 -11.81 0.12 -8.73
C THR A 187 -12.15 1.33 -7.85
N ASP A 188 -13.42 1.50 -7.52
CA ASP A 188 -13.87 2.49 -6.55
C ASP A 188 -13.25 2.21 -5.16
N CYS A 189 -12.88 3.29 -4.43
CA CYS A 189 -12.18 3.15 -3.15
C CYS A 189 -13.02 2.41 -2.10
N ASP A 190 -14.31 2.71 -1.99
CA ASP A 190 -15.20 2.06 -1.02
C ASP A 190 -15.39 0.57 -1.33
N LEU A 191 -15.49 0.22 -2.62
CA LEU A 191 -15.58 -1.16 -3.04
C LEU A 191 -14.27 -1.90 -2.75
N MET A 192 -13.11 -1.28 -3.04
CA MET A 192 -11.80 -1.84 -2.74
C MET A 192 -11.67 -2.14 -1.24
N VAL A 193 -12.02 -1.17 -0.38
CA VAL A 193 -11.98 -1.35 1.08
C VAL A 193 -12.90 -2.47 1.54
N LYS A 194 -14.10 -2.60 0.99
CA LYS A 194 -15.02 -3.71 1.33
C LYS A 194 -14.42 -5.07 1.00
N MET A 195 -13.79 -5.21 -0.17
CA MET A 195 -13.13 -6.46 -0.57
C MET A 195 -11.94 -6.78 0.34
N ILE A 196 -11.11 -5.78 0.66
CA ILE A 196 -9.98 -5.94 1.58
C ILE A 196 -10.46 -6.38 2.96
N MET A 197 -11.47 -5.72 3.52
CA MET A 197 -12.02 -6.06 4.83
C MET A 197 -12.59 -7.48 4.86
N PHE A 198 -13.32 -7.88 3.82
CA PHE A 198 -13.78 -9.26 3.68
C PHE A 198 -12.61 -10.26 3.73
N GLY A 199 -11.52 -9.99 3.01
CA GLY A 199 -10.35 -10.84 3.01
C GLY A 199 -9.63 -10.88 4.37
N ILE A 200 -9.58 -9.78 5.11
CA ILE A 200 -9.02 -9.71 6.47
C ILE A 200 -9.88 -10.55 7.43
N GLU A 201 -11.19 -10.39 7.42
CA GLU A 201 -12.12 -11.15 8.25
C GLU A 201 -12.01 -12.66 8.04
N HIS A 202 -11.75 -13.09 6.80
CA HIS A 202 -11.55 -14.49 6.44
C HIS A 202 -10.09 -14.94 6.50
N LYS A 203 -9.19 -14.11 7.05
CA LYS A 203 -7.75 -14.39 7.20
C LYS A 203 -7.08 -14.86 5.91
N GLN A 204 -7.44 -14.24 4.78
CA GLN A 204 -6.84 -14.56 3.48
C GLN A 204 -5.37 -14.14 3.46
N ALA A 205 -4.47 -15.09 3.20
CA ALA A 205 -3.04 -14.86 3.19
C ALA A 205 -2.57 -13.93 2.05
N LEU A 206 -3.24 -14.02 0.90
CA LEU A 206 -3.01 -13.19 -0.29
C LEU A 206 -4.36 -12.73 -0.85
N GLN A 207 -4.49 -11.43 -0.99
CA GLN A 207 -5.65 -10.80 -1.58
C GLN A 207 -5.22 -10.05 -2.84
N ILE A 208 -5.85 -10.33 -3.97
CA ILE A 208 -5.63 -9.64 -5.25
C ILE A 208 -6.96 -9.05 -5.68
N HIS A 209 -7.04 -7.74 -5.82
CA HIS A 209 -8.28 -7.04 -6.12
C HIS A 209 -8.10 -6.08 -7.29
N GLY A 210 -9.05 -6.11 -8.22
CA GLY A 210 -9.04 -5.35 -9.47
C GLY A 210 -8.76 -6.25 -10.68
N ILE A 211 -9.41 -5.95 -11.79
CA ILE A 211 -9.27 -6.71 -13.05
C ILE A 211 -7.82 -6.66 -13.56
N ASP A 212 -7.24 -5.47 -13.49
CA ASP A 212 -5.83 -5.21 -13.83
C ASP A 212 -4.86 -6.01 -12.94
N ALA A 213 -5.10 -6.07 -11.63
CA ALA A 213 -4.28 -6.84 -10.70
C ALA A 213 -4.33 -8.35 -11.00
N HIS A 214 -5.51 -8.88 -11.30
CA HIS A 214 -5.66 -10.28 -11.71
C HIS A 214 -4.95 -10.56 -13.04
N ALA A 215 -5.06 -9.65 -14.01
CA ALA A 215 -4.34 -9.76 -15.28
C ALA A 215 -2.82 -9.72 -15.05
N MET A 216 -2.31 -8.76 -14.26
CA MET A 216 -0.88 -8.67 -13.93
C MET A 216 -0.38 -9.92 -13.21
N ASN A 217 -1.14 -10.46 -12.26
CA ASN A 217 -0.79 -11.72 -11.58
C ASN A 217 -0.71 -12.90 -12.56
N LEU A 218 -1.68 -13.01 -13.47
CA LEU A 218 -1.70 -14.08 -14.47
C LEU A 218 -0.52 -13.97 -15.45
N PHE A 219 -0.32 -12.79 -16.04
CA PHE A 219 0.78 -12.55 -16.96
C PHE A 219 2.16 -12.66 -16.28
N GLY A 220 2.31 -12.17 -15.05
CA GLY A 220 3.55 -12.30 -14.28
C GLY A 220 3.91 -13.77 -14.02
N LYS A 221 2.92 -14.64 -13.79
CA LYS A 221 3.13 -16.08 -13.58
C LYS A 221 3.37 -16.87 -14.85
N LEU A 222 2.58 -16.63 -15.88
CA LEU A 222 2.66 -17.40 -17.14
C LEU A 222 3.77 -16.91 -18.07
N LEU A 223 4.10 -15.63 -18.03
CA LEU A 223 5.06 -14.97 -18.90
C LEU A 223 6.05 -14.12 -18.09
N PRO A 224 6.86 -14.72 -17.20
CA PRO A 224 7.67 -13.98 -16.21
C PRO A 224 8.65 -12.97 -16.85
N VAL A 225 9.10 -13.19 -18.07
CA VAL A 225 9.98 -12.28 -18.80
C VAL A 225 9.20 -11.41 -19.79
N ASN A 226 8.24 -12.00 -20.50
CA ASN A 226 7.54 -11.34 -21.60
C ASN A 226 6.26 -10.59 -21.16
N GLY A 227 5.72 -10.86 -19.98
CA GLY A 227 4.51 -10.21 -19.48
C GLY A 227 4.64 -8.69 -19.40
N SER A 228 5.69 -8.20 -18.74
CA SER A 228 6.00 -6.77 -18.65
C SER A 228 6.26 -6.15 -20.02
N ARG A 229 6.93 -6.88 -20.91
CA ARG A 229 7.20 -6.41 -22.29
C ARG A 229 5.92 -6.24 -23.10
N LEU A 230 5.03 -7.24 -23.04
CA LEU A 230 3.73 -7.21 -23.71
C LEU A 230 2.88 -6.05 -23.19
N PHE A 231 2.79 -5.91 -21.88
CA PHE A 231 2.06 -4.82 -21.25
C PHE A 231 2.61 -3.44 -21.65
N SER A 232 3.93 -3.27 -21.62
CA SER A 232 4.60 -2.03 -22.05
C SER A 232 4.33 -1.71 -23.51
N ALA A 233 4.32 -2.72 -24.40
CA ALA A 233 3.99 -2.54 -25.81
C ALA A 233 2.55 -2.07 -26.00
N VAL A 234 1.60 -2.64 -25.24
CA VAL A 234 0.20 -2.20 -25.26
C VAL A 234 0.04 -0.77 -24.77
N MET A 235 0.70 -0.41 -23.63
CA MET A 235 0.65 0.95 -23.09
C MET A 235 1.26 1.98 -24.05
N LYS A 236 2.37 1.64 -24.71
CA LYS A 236 3.00 2.48 -25.74
C LYS A 236 2.08 2.65 -26.96
N ALA A 237 1.49 1.57 -27.45
CA ALA A 237 0.59 1.59 -28.61
C ALA A 237 -0.72 2.36 -28.33
N ALA A 238 -1.20 2.31 -27.10
CA ALA A 238 -2.40 3.04 -26.67
C ALA A 238 -2.14 4.53 -26.39
N ASP A 239 -0.87 4.98 -26.47
CA ASP A 239 -0.43 6.36 -26.21
C ASP A 239 -1.01 6.91 -24.89
N ILE A 240 -0.83 6.14 -23.82
CA ILE A 240 -1.34 6.50 -22.50
C ILE A 240 -0.42 7.55 -21.88
N ASP A 241 -0.95 8.74 -21.61
CA ASP A 241 -0.22 9.91 -21.12
C ASP A 241 0.62 9.62 -19.88
N LEU A 242 0.15 8.75 -18.98
CA LEU A 242 0.85 8.30 -17.78
C LEU A 242 2.25 7.72 -18.09
N PHE A 243 2.43 7.11 -19.25
CA PHE A 243 3.69 6.51 -19.70
C PHE A 243 4.46 7.39 -20.68
N SER A 244 4.00 8.60 -20.94
CA SER A 244 4.60 9.47 -21.96
C SER A 244 6.07 9.76 -21.72
N GLU A 245 6.50 9.91 -20.45
CA GLU A 245 7.91 10.16 -20.09
C GLU A 245 8.77 8.87 -20.04
N VAL A 246 8.13 7.70 -20.15
CA VAL A 246 8.82 6.41 -20.15
C VAL A 246 9.30 6.04 -21.55
N PHE A 247 8.49 6.36 -22.57
CA PHE A 247 8.72 5.91 -23.96
C PHE A 247 9.22 7.02 -24.88
N LYS A 248 9.40 8.25 -24.40
CA LYS A 248 10.07 9.33 -25.14
C LYS A 248 11.58 9.19 -24.97
N ASP A 249 12.31 9.25 -26.09
CA ASP A 249 13.77 9.31 -26.16
C ASP A 249 14.31 10.62 -25.58
#